data_d00858337245707fac5372c72150880c
#
_entry.id   d00858337245707fac5372c72150880c
#
_cell.length_a   1.000
_cell.length_b   1.000
_cell.length_c   1.000
_cell.angle_alpha   90.00
_cell.angle_beta   90.00
_cell.angle_gamma   90.00
#
_symmetry.space_group_name_H-M   'P 1'
#
loop_
_entity.id
_entity.type
_entity.pdbx_description
1 polymer ?
#
loop_
_entity_poly.entity_id
_entity_poly.type
_entity_poly.pdbx_seq_one_letter_code
_entity_poly.pdbx_strand_id
1 'polypeptide(L)'
;SKGTIFSDTANVRIRNAEIGIYGGLEKKLFADKVTATATLRLDKNQNFKWIQTPAASLVYAVTPKTFFRASFSSAIRNPTLADQYLYLNVGPAILSGHIDQVDSLITVESFGDYLDYLDPKKLVYFNVDAIRPEQVKTFEFGLRTTLVKDIYIDLGYYRSSYKDFLGYLIGIDADIPSEGPLPLPKNVQVYRYSANSESTVSSQGFSIGLNFYWSRKISLSGNYSYNELRKTVEDDPIIPAYNTPMHKYNMGISGKDISIGDMRLLKNLGFSINYKWVQGFQFEGSPQFTGY
;
A
#
# COMPACT_ATOMS: atom_id res chain seq x y z
N SER A 1 -12.09 5.78 -18.33
CA SER A 1 -10.78 5.86 -19.01
C SER A 1 -10.73 4.86 -20.17
N LYS A 2 -9.95 5.16 -21.19
CA LYS A 2 -9.62 4.26 -22.28
C LYS A 2 -8.11 4.03 -22.20
N GLY A 3 -7.68 2.78 -22.17
CA GLY A 3 -6.28 2.41 -22.15
C GLY A 3 -6.00 1.28 -23.14
N THR A 4 -4.76 1.19 -23.59
CA THR A 4 -4.25 0.03 -24.31
C THR A 4 -3.36 -0.73 -23.34
N ILE A 5 -3.63 -2.01 -23.14
CA ILE A 5 -2.77 -2.89 -22.35
C ILE A 5 -1.86 -3.62 -23.32
N PHE A 6 -0.60 -3.72 -22.93
CA PHE A 6 0.36 -4.52 -23.65
C PHE A 6 -0.07 -6.00 -23.59
N SER A 7 -0.34 -6.55 -24.74
CA SER A 7 -0.50 -7.97 -24.95
C SER A 7 0.43 -8.32 -26.12
N ASP A 8 1.19 -9.39 -25.97
CA ASP A 8 2.07 -9.87 -27.04
C ASP A 8 1.30 -10.33 -28.29
N THR A 9 0.00 -10.50 -28.16
CA THR A 9 -0.84 -11.11 -29.19
C THR A 9 -1.86 -10.17 -29.84
N ALA A 10 -2.26 -9.07 -29.18
CA ALA A 10 -3.23 -8.12 -29.77
C ALA A 10 -3.28 -6.78 -29.01
N ASN A 11 -3.56 -5.69 -29.74
CA ASN A 11 -3.93 -4.41 -29.16
C ASN A 11 -5.35 -4.47 -28.58
N VAL A 12 -5.48 -4.89 -27.33
CA VAL A 12 -6.78 -4.95 -26.65
C VAL A 12 -7.13 -3.56 -26.12
N ARG A 13 -8.20 -2.99 -26.65
CA ARG A 13 -8.74 -1.71 -26.20
C ARG A 13 -9.72 -1.95 -25.05
N ILE A 14 -9.33 -1.55 -23.85
CA ILE A 14 -10.13 -1.74 -22.63
C ILE A 14 -10.83 -0.44 -22.27
N ARG A 15 -12.10 -0.56 -21.89
CA ARG A 15 -12.88 0.52 -21.30
C ARG A 15 -13.09 0.20 -19.82
N ASN A 16 -12.85 1.18 -18.96
CA ASN A 16 -13.19 1.09 -17.55
C ASN A 16 -14.08 2.28 -17.19
N ALA A 17 -15.19 2.00 -16.53
CA ALA A 17 -16.14 2.99 -16.04
C ALA A 17 -16.29 2.83 -14.53
N GLU A 18 -16.18 3.94 -13.83
CA GLU A 18 -16.35 4.01 -12.38
C GLU A 18 -17.26 5.18 -12.03
N ILE A 19 -18.12 4.97 -11.05
CA ILE A 19 -18.96 6.00 -10.48
C ILE A 19 -18.90 5.94 -8.95
N GLY A 20 -18.82 7.10 -8.30
CA GLY A 20 -18.83 7.21 -6.85
C GLY A 20 -19.77 8.31 -6.40
N ILE A 21 -20.52 8.07 -5.33
CA ILE A 21 -21.40 9.03 -4.68
C ILE A 21 -20.98 9.09 -3.21
N TYR A 22 -20.87 10.29 -2.65
CA TYR A 22 -20.54 10.46 -1.24
C TYR A 22 -21.40 11.54 -0.58
N GLY A 23 -21.58 11.39 0.72
CA GLY A 23 -22.21 12.38 1.59
C GLY A 23 -21.51 12.43 2.94
N GLY A 24 -21.58 13.56 3.60
CA GLY A 24 -20.95 13.74 4.91
C GLY A 24 -21.65 14.77 5.76
N LEU A 25 -21.47 14.63 7.06
CA LEU A 25 -22.00 15.52 8.09
C LEU A 25 -20.84 15.91 9.02
N GLU A 26 -20.80 17.19 9.39
CA GLU A 26 -19.92 17.69 10.45
C GLU A 26 -20.75 18.40 11.50
N LYS A 27 -20.44 18.18 12.77
CA LYS A 27 -21.10 18.84 13.89
C LYS A 27 -20.09 19.22 14.97
N LYS A 28 -20.21 20.45 15.42
CA LYS A 28 -19.50 20.97 16.59
C LYS A 28 -20.34 20.79 17.83
N LEU A 29 -19.75 20.32 18.91
CA LEU A 29 -20.38 19.96 20.16
C LEU A 29 -19.61 20.58 21.34
N PHE A 30 -20.28 20.71 22.48
CA PHE A 30 -19.68 21.16 23.74
C PHE A 30 -18.97 22.52 23.62
N ALA A 31 -19.67 23.53 23.12
CA ALA A 31 -19.14 24.86 22.86
C ALA A 31 -17.88 24.81 21.97
N ASP A 32 -17.98 24.09 20.84
CA ASP A 32 -16.96 23.90 19.82
C ASP A 32 -15.68 23.16 20.27
N LYS A 33 -15.69 22.57 21.47
CA LYS A 33 -14.55 21.76 21.94
C LYS A 33 -14.41 20.44 21.23
N VAL A 34 -15.51 19.89 20.72
CA VAL A 34 -15.50 18.61 19.98
C VAL A 34 -16.05 18.87 18.58
N THR A 35 -15.29 18.49 17.57
CA THR A 35 -15.77 18.41 16.19
C THR A 35 -15.90 16.96 15.80
N ALA A 36 -17.12 16.54 15.45
CA ALA A 36 -17.42 15.20 14.97
C ALA A 36 -17.76 15.25 13.49
N THR A 37 -17.13 14.37 12.69
CA THR A 37 -17.39 14.24 11.25
C THR A 37 -17.73 12.79 10.95
N ALA A 38 -18.72 12.56 10.09
CA ALA A 38 -19.06 11.25 9.55
C ALA A 38 -19.29 11.36 8.04
N THR A 39 -18.75 10.42 7.29
CA THR A 39 -18.92 10.36 5.83
C THR A 39 -19.23 8.94 5.38
N LEU A 40 -19.99 8.82 4.32
CA LEU A 40 -20.24 7.57 3.62
C LEU A 40 -20.03 7.79 2.13
N ARG A 41 -19.26 6.91 1.51
CA ARG A 41 -19.07 6.87 0.08
C ARG A 41 -19.50 5.50 -0.46
N LEU A 42 -20.15 5.51 -1.63
CA LEU A 42 -20.58 4.35 -2.39
C LEU A 42 -19.87 4.37 -3.74
N ASP A 43 -19.13 3.33 -4.04
CA ASP A 43 -18.37 3.20 -5.28
C ASP A 43 -18.83 2.00 -6.09
N LYS A 44 -18.92 2.17 -7.40
CA LYS A 44 -19.20 1.11 -8.37
C LYS A 44 -18.19 1.18 -9.50
N ASN A 45 -17.44 0.13 -9.66
CA ASN A 45 -16.65 -0.11 -10.86
C ASN A 45 -17.43 -1.02 -11.81
N GLN A 46 -17.16 -0.94 -13.10
CA GLN A 46 -17.81 -1.74 -14.13
C GLN A 46 -17.73 -3.24 -13.83
N ASN A 47 -16.58 -3.73 -13.40
CA ASN A 47 -16.28 -5.16 -13.20
C ASN A 47 -16.58 -5.65 -11.77
N PHE A 48 -16.74 -4.74 -10.80
CA PHE A 48 -16.90 -5.10 -9.39
C PHE A 48 -18.25 -4.65 -8.83
N LYS A 49 -18.68 -5.27 -7.74
CA LYS A 49 -19.92 -4.92 -7.03
C LYS A 49 -19.81 -3.54 -6.39
N TRP A 50 -20.96 -2.98 -5.97
CA TRP A 50 -21.00 -1.79 -5.13
C TRP A 50 -20.26 -2.03 -3.82
N ILE A 51 -19.42 -1.08 -3.45
CA ILE A 51 -18.67 -1.09 -2.18
C ILE A 51 -18.95 0.22 -1.46
N GLN A 52 -19.15 0.11 -0.15
CA GLN A 52 -19.36 1.26 0.72
C GLN A 52 -18.14 1.48 1.62
N THR A 53 -17.74 2.74 1.74
CA THR A 53 -16.58 3.15 2.50
C THR A 53 -16.98 4.23 3.52
N PRO A 54 -17.40 3.84 4.74
CA PRO A 54 -17.68 4.76 5.83
C PRO A 54 -16.39 5.32 6.42
N ALA A 55 -16.45 6.56 6.90
CA ALA A 55 -15.42 7.15 7.75
C ALA A 55 -16.04 8.04 8.82
N ALA A 56 -15.37 8.14 9.96
CA ALA A 56 -15.76 9.00 11.06
C ALA A 56 -14.53 9.58 11.75
N SER A 57 -14.61 10.80 12.24
CA SER A 57 -13.53 11.40 13.01
C SER A 57 -14.06 12.23 14.18
N LEU A 58 -13.24 12.32 15.22
CA LEU A 58 -13.44 13.16 16.38
C LEU A 58 -12.17 13.97 16.62
N VAL A 59 -12.32 15.28 16.75
CA VAL A 59 -11.26 16.18 17.21
C VAL A 59 -11.71 16.83 18.50
N TYR A 60 -10.95 16.65 19.56
CA TYR A 60 -11.20 17.24 20.87
C TYR A 60 -10.15 18.30 21.20
N ALA A 61 -10.58 19.56 21.25
CA ALA A 61 -9.78 20.67 21.69
C ALA A 61 -9.78 20.77 23.22
N VAL A 62 -8.75 20.18 23.87
CA VAL A 62 -8.57 20.29 25.33
C VAL A 62 -8.25 21.72 25.73
N THR A 63 -7.40 22.37 24.95
CA THR A 63 -7.08 23.79 25.04
C THR A 63 -6.99 24.38 23.63
N PRO A 64 -6.91 25.71 23.45
CA PRO A 64 -6.67 26.31 22.13
C PRO A 64 -5.37 25.85 21.46
N LYS A 65 -4.49 25.13 22.16
CA LYS A 65 -3.18 24.70 21.69
C LYS A 65 -2.99 23.16 21.74
N THR A 66 -3.96 22.42 22.28
CA THR A 66 -3.84 20.97 22.49
C THR A 66 -5.08 20.28 21.95
N PHE A 67 -4.88 19.38 20.99
CA PHE A 67 -5.94 18.67 20.30
C PHE A 67 -5.65 17.16 20.31
N PHE A 68 -6.62 16.38 20.75
CA PHE A 68 -6.67 14.95 20.48
C PHE A 68 -7.52 14.70 19.24
N ARG A 69 -7.12 13.74 18.45
CA ARG A 69 -7.89 13.29 17.29
C ARG A 69 -7.98 11.77 17.30
N ALA A 70 -9.15 11.25 16.94
CA ALA A 70 -9.38 9.85 16.69
C ALA A 70 -10.15 9.75 15.38
N SER A 71 -9.78 8.82 14.51
CA SER A 71 -10.51 8.58 13.28
C SER A 71 -10.59 7.09 12.96
N PHE A 72 -11.69 6.74 12.31
CA PHE A 72 -11.88 5.48 11.62
C PHE A 72 -12.17 5.81 10.16
N SER A 73 -11.50 5.13 9.26
CA SER A 73 -11.79 5.24 7.83
C SER A 73 -11.77 3.86 7.18
N SER A 74 -12.57 3.70 6.15
CA SER A 74 -12.42 2.60 5.21
C SER A 74 -12.17 3.15 3.81
N ALA A 75 -11.39 2.40 3.02
CA ALA A 75 -11.10 2.73 1.63
C ALA A 75 -11.05 1.46 0.80
N ILE A 76 -11.13 1.62 -0.52
CA ILE A 76 -10.98 0.54 -1.49
C ILE A 76 -9.87 0.87 -2.48
N ARG A 77 -9.23 -0.17 -2.97
CA ARG A 77 -8.34 -0.10 -4.14
C ARG A 77 -8.84 -1.11 -5.17
N ASN A 78 -9.38 -0.60 -6.28
CA ASN A 78 -9.72 -1.47 -7.40
C ASN A 78 -8.44 -2.05 -8.00
N PRO A 79 -8.44 -3.33 -8.41
CA PRO A 79 -7.37 -3.88 -9.22
C PRO A 79 -7.10 -2.99 -10.43
N THR A 80 -5.85 -2.77 -10.75
CA THR A 80 -5.46 -1.99 -11.92
C THR A 80 -5.91 -2.70 -13.21
N LEU A 81 -5.88 -2.01 -14.34
CA LEU A 81 -6.18 -2.67 -15.61
C LEU A 81 -5.12 -3.73 -15.96
N ALA A 82 -3.89 -3.59 -15.46
CA ALA A 82 -2.87 -4.63 -15.57
C ALA A 82 -3.24 -5.86 -14.75
N ASP A 83 -3.69 -5.69 -13.51
CA ASP A 83 -4.15 -6.81 -12.67
C ASP A 83 -5.33 -7.57 -13.29
N GLN A 84 -6.13 -6.90 -14.10
CA GLN A 84 -7.33 -7.47 -14.71
C GLN A 84 -7.10 -8.08 -16.10
N TYR A 85 -6.18 -7.54 -16.91
CA TYR A 85 -6.13 -7.84 -18.35
C TYR A 85 -4.72 -7.99 -18.92
N LEU A 86 -3.65 -7.87 -18.14
CA LEU A 86 -2.30 -8.02 -18.63
C LEU A 86 -2.09 -9.43 -19.20
N TYR A 87 -1.39 -9.52 -20.31
CA TYR A 87 -0.82 -10.75 -20.81
C TYR A 87 0.51 -10.40 -21.45
N LEU A 88 1.60 -10.64 -20.74
CA LEU A 88 2.94 -10.22 -21.15
C LEU A 88 3.93 -11.35 -20.91
N ASN A 89 4.52 -11.86 -21.99
CA ASN A 89 5.61 -12.82 -21.91
C ASN A 89 6.94 -12.08 -21.65
N VAL A 90 7.56 -12.40 -20.52
CA VAL A 90 8.85 -11.80 -20.13
C VAL A 90 10.01 -12.79 -20.25
N GLY A 91 9.80 -13.90 -20.98
CA GLY A 91 10.75 -14.98 -21.20
C GLY A 91 10.57 -16.12 -20.19
N PRO A 92 11.01 -16.01 -18.93
CA PRO A 92 10.89 -17.10 -17.96
C PRO A 92 9.46 -17.31 -17.46
N ALA A 93 8.56 -16.32 -17.62
CA ALA A 93 7.17 -16.41 -17.20
C ALA A 93 6.25 -15.54 -18.05
N ILE A 94 4.95 -15.82 -17.97
CA ILE A 94 3.89 -14.96 -18.46
C ILE A 94 3.30 -14.20 -17.26
N LEU A 95 3.32 -12.87 -17.35
CA LEU A 95 2.62 -12.00 -16.40
C LEU A 95 1.17 -11.89 -16.86
N SER A 96 0.24 -12.39 -16.07
CA SER A 96 -1.17 -12.45 -16.44
C SER A 96 -2.06 -11.76 -15.41
N GLY A 97 -2.89 -10.84 -15.90
CA GLY A 97 -4.05 -10.36 -15.18
C GLY A 97 -5.26 -11.26 -15.50
N HIS A 98 -6.24 -11.25 -14.61
CA HIS A 98 -7.47 -12.02 -14.81
C HIS A 98 -8.64 -11.35 -14.08
N ILE A 99 -9.85 -11.57 -14.57
CA ILE A 99 -11.10 -11.15 -13.91
C ILE A 99 -11.81 -12.37 -13.33
N ASP A 100 -11.79 -13.47 -14.08
CA ASP A 100 -12.43 -14.71 -13.71
C ASP A 100 -11.43 -15.64 -12.99
N GLN A 101 -11.95 -16.70 -12.37
CA GLN A 101 -11.14 -17.73 -11.73
C GLN A 101 -10.21 -18.41 -12.74
N VAL A 102 -9.01 -18.76 -12.31
CA VAL A 102 -8.04 -19.58 -13.06
C VAL A 102 -7.87 -20.89 -12.32
N ASP A 103 -8.11 -21.99 -13.00
CA ASP A 103 -8.15 -23.33 -12.41
C ASP A 103 -6.89 -24.15 -12.74
N SER A 104 -6.62 -25.12 -11.89
CA SER A 104 -5.70 -26.22 -12.15
C SER A 104 -4.24 -25.84 -12.38
N LEU A 105 -3.76 -24.79 -11.72
CA LEU A 105 -2.33 -24.48 -11.69
C LEU A 105 -1.59 -25.39 -10.70
N ILE A 106 -0.35 -25.71 -11.03
CA ILE A 106 0.55 -26.51 -10.19
C ILE A 106 1.41 -25.56 -9.35
N THR A 107 1.60 -25.88 -8.06
CA THR A 107 2.52 -25.12 -7.21
C THR A 107 3.96 -25.32 -7.66
N VAL A 108 4.79 -24.28 -7.57
CA VAL A 108 6.21 -24.32 -7.97
C VAL A 108 6.97 -25.39 -7.20
N GLU A 109 6.70 -25.53 -5.91
CA GLU A 109 7.34 -26.49 -5.02
C GLU A 109 7.02 -27.95 -5.44
N SER A 110 5.72 -28.27 -5.60
CA SER A 110 5.31 -29.62 -5.99
C SER A 110 5.74 -30.00 -7.40
N PHE A 111 5.86 -29.01 -8.28
CA PHE A 111 6.41 -29.26 -9.62
C PHE A 111 7.90 -29.56 -9.58
N GLY A 112 8.68 -28.91 -8.69
CA GLY A 112 10.06 -29.27 -8.42
C GLY A 112 10.19 -30.72 -7.92
N ASP A 113 9.40 -31.11 -6.91
CA ASP A 113 9.33 -32.47 -6.40
C ASP A 113 8.96 -33.49 -7.49
N TYR A 114 8.01 -33.11 -8.37
CA TYR A 114 7.65 -33.95 -9.50
C TYR A 114 8.82 -34.16 -10.46
N LEU A 115 9.60 -33.13 -10.77
CA LEU A 115 10.76 -33.25 -11.65
C LEU A 115 11.86 -34.15 -11.06
N ASP A 116 12.04 -34.15 -9.73
CA ASP A 116 13.04 -34.96 -9.03
C ASP A 116 12.67 -36.43 -9.00
N TYR A 117 11.39 -36.78 -8.86
CA TYR A 117 10.93 -38.14 -8.66
C TYR A 117 10.10 -38.70 -9.82
N LEU A 118 9.65 -37.88 -10.75
CA LEU A 118 8.74 -38.18 -11.85
C LEU A 118 7.45 -38.87 -11.38
N ASP A 119 6.97 -38.53 -10.17
CA ASP A 119 5.75 -39.08 -9.59
C ASP A 119 4.61 -38.06 -9.64
N PRO A 120 3.60 -38.25 -10.53
CA PRO A 120 2.47 -37.30 -10.66
C PRO A 120 1.66 -37.12 -9.37
N LYS A 121 1.73 -38.09 -8.42
CA LYS A 121 1.03 -38.00 -7.13
C LYS A 121 1.58 -36.92 -6.20
N LYS A 122 2.77 -36.43 -6.48
CA LYS A 122 3.40 -35.30 -5.73
C LYS A 122 2.88 -33.94 -6.14
N LEU A 123 2.21 -33.85 -7.28
CA LEU A 123 1.69 -32.57 -7.78
C LEU A 123 0.55 -32.07 -6.89
N VAL A 124 0.65 -30.82 -6.50
CA VAL A 124 -0.36 -30.08 -5.75
C VAL A 124 -0.94 -29.01 -6.68
N TYR A 125 -2.23 -29.14 -6.95
CA TYR A 125 -2.98 -28.22 -7.78
C TYR A 125 -3.69 -27.18 -6.92
N PHE A 126 -3.78 -25.97 -7.43
CA PHE A 126 -4.52 -24.89 -6.81
C PHE A 126 -5.24 -24.03 -7.85
N ASN A 127 -6.21 -23.26 -7.41
CA ASN A 127 -6.94 -22.31 -8.24
C ASN A 127 -6.61 -20.88 -7.78
N VAL A 128 -6.66 -19.93 -8.72
CA VAL A 128 -6.59 -18.50 -8.39
C VAL A 128 -8.00 -17.95 -8.51
N ASP A 129 -8.54 -17.47 -7.41
CA ASP A 129 -9.87 -16.89 -7.35
C ASP A 129 -9.98 -15.63 -8.22
N ALA A 130 -11.21 -15.37 -8.73
CA ALA A 130 -11.53 -14.13 -9.42
C ALA A 130 -11.05 -12.90 -8.63
N ILE A 131 -10.34 -11.99 -9.29
CA ILE A 131 -9.75 -10.84 -8.64
C ILE A 131 -10.80 -9.88 -8.04
N ARG A 132 -10.53 -9.37 -6.86
CA ARG A 132 -11.45 -8.52 -6.08
C ARG A 132 -10.81 -7.20 -5.68
N PRO A 133 -11.58 -6.13 -5.48
CA PRO A 133 -11.08 -4.91 -4.89
C PRO A 133 -10.56 -5.12 -3.46
N GLU A 134 -9.36 -4.66 -3.21
CA GLU A 134 -8.78 -4.61 -1.87
C GLU A 134 -9.55 -3.60 -1.02
N GLN A 135 -9.81 -3.95 0.23
CA GLN A 135 -10.48 -3.11 1.19
C GLN A 135 -9.57 -2.87 2.41
N VAL A 136 -9.49 -1.65 2.85
CA VAL A 136 -8.72 -1.30 4.05
C VAL A 136 -9.61 -0.59 5.06
N LYS A 137 -9.42 -0.95 6.34
CA LYS A 137 -10.00 -0.24 7.49
C LYS A 137 -8.85 0.26 8.35
N THR A 138 -8.86 1.55 8.63
CA THR A 138 -7.80 2.21 9.39
C THR A 138 -8.39 2.92 10.61
N PHE A 139 -7.76 2.68 11.75
CA PHE A 139 -7.94 3.46 12.97
C PHE A 139 -6.72 4.34 13.17
N GLU A 140 -6.95 5.60 13.48
CA GLU A 140 -5.89 6.57 13.76
C GLU A 140 -6.16 7.31 15.07
N PHE A 141 -5.08 7.56 15.81
CA PHE A 141 -5.08 8.40 16.99
C PHE A 141 -3.97 9.43 16.87
N GLY A 142 -4.22 10.63 17.32
CA GLY A 142 -3.23 11.68 17.26
C GLY A 142 -3.36 12.68 18.40
N LEU A 143 -2.22 13.24 18.75
CA LEU A 143 -2.09 14.35 19.69
C LEU A 143 -1.27 15.46 19.03
N ARG A 144 -1.85 16.63 18.97
CA ARG A 144 -1.16 17.84 18.55
C ARG A 144 -1.16 18.84 19.68
N THR A 145 0.01 19.34 20.05
CA THR A 145 0.12 20.32 21.13
C THR A 145 1.24 21.30 20.89
N THR A 146 1.04 22.51 21.39
CA THR A 146 2.14 23.47 21.58
C THR A 146 2.42 23.53 23.08
N LEU A 147 3.49 22.84 23.49
CA LEU A 147 4.06 22.96 24.83
C LEU A 147 4.71 24.32 24.89
N VAL A 148 4.92 24.97 25.88
CA VAL A 148 5.51 26.31 25.94
C VAL A 148 5.51 27.05 24.59
N LYS A 149 5.73 28.35 24.53
CA LYS A 149 5.49 29.17 23.33
C LYS A 149 6.14 28.68 22.02
N ASP A 150 7.16 27.85 22.13
CA ASP A 150 8.12 27.63 21.05
C ASP A 150 8.29 26.15 20.66
N ILE A 151 7.60 25.20 21.33
CA ILE A 151 7.70 23.75 21.04
C ILE A 151 6.35 23.24 20.55
N TYR A 152 6.30 22.86 19.30
CA TYR A 152 5.15 22.21 18.67
C TYR A 152 5.43 20.71 18.51
N ILE A 153 4.48 19.87 18.93
CA ILE A 153 4.55 18.41 18.84
C ILE A 153 3.32 17.89 18.14
N ASP A 154 3.53 16.97 17.20
CA ASP A 154 2.46 16.20 16.55
C ASP A 154 2.81 14.70 16.67
N LEU A 155 1.96 13.95 17.36
CA LEU A 155 2.08 12.50 17.52
C LEU A 155 0.94 11.84 16.77
N GLY A 156 1.23 10.76 16.08
CA GLY A 156 0.24 9.95 15.39
C GLY A 156 0.52 8.46 15.54
N TYR A 157 -0.52 7.67 15.68
CA TYR A 157 -0.51 6.21 15.60
C TYR A 157 -1.61 5.77 14.67
N TYR A 158 -1.32 4.78 13.84
CA TYR A 158 -2.33 4.14 13.00
C TYR A 158 -2.24 2.62 13.04
N ARG A 159 -3.38 1.97 12.81
CA ARG A 159 -3.48 0.54 12.53
C ARG A 159 -4.47 0.32 11.41
N SER A 160 -4.01 -0.34 10.36
CA SER A 160 -4.80 -0.71 9.19
C SER A 160 -4.96 -2.22 9.10
N SER A 161 -6.13 -2.65 8.65
CA SER A 161 -6.46 -4.04 8.37
C SER A 161 -6.94 -4.13 6.92
N TYR A 162 -6.30 -4.97 6.14
CA TYR A 162 -6.58 -5.16 4.71
C TYR A 162 -7.28 -6.50 4.53
N LYS A 163 -8.39 -6.47 3.81
CA LYS A 163 -9.09 -7.64 3.30
C LYS A 163 -8.89 -7.69 1.78
N ASP A 164 -8.76 -8.90 1.24
CA ASP A 164 -8.52 -9.12 -0.19
C ASP A 164 -7.27 -8.33 -0.66
N PHE A 165 -6.18 -8.34 0.13
CA PHE A 165 -4.94 -7.63 -0.18
C PHE A 165 -4.39 -8.06 -1.52
N LEU A 166 -4.09 -7.11 -2.41
CA LEU A 166 -3.60 -7.40 -3.75
C LEU A 166 -2.09 -7.66 -3.75
N GLY A 167 -1.74 -8.83 -4.20
CA GLY A 167 -0.39 -9.30 -4.45
C GLY A 167 -0.33 -10.13 -5.72
N TYR A 168 0.48 -11.17 -5.71
CA TYR A 168 0.60 -12.10 -6.84
C TYR A 168 0.90 -13.52 -6.38
N LEU A 169 0.53 -14.47 -7.23
CA LEU A 169 0.84 -15.90 -7.12
C LEU A 169 1.64 -16.36 -8.34
N ILE A 170 2.49 -17.34 -8.14
CA ILE A 170 3.19 -18.02 -9.22
C ILE A 170 2.62 -19.44 -9.31
N GLY A 171 2.22 -19.83 -10.51
CA GLY A 171 1.73 -21.15 -10.82
C GLY A 171 2.31 -21.67 -12.12
N ILE A 172 2.28 -22.98 -12.27
CA ILE A 172 2.77 -23.67 -13.45
C ILE A 172 1.59 -24.36 -14.13
N ASP A 173 1.46 -24.14 -15.43
CA ASP A 173 0.59 -24.90 -16.31
C ASP A 173 1.47 -25.86 -17.12
N ALA A 174 1.14 -27.14 -17.12
CA ALA A 174 1.90 -28.17 -17.81
C ALA A 174 1.04 -29.37 -18.13
N ASP A 175 1.27 -29.95 -19.30
CA ASP A 175 0.69 -31.24 -19.67
C ASP A 175 1.46 -32.36 -18.98
N ILE A 176 0.85 -32.99 -17.99
CA ILE A 176 1.44 -34.11 -17.25
C ILE A 176 0.95 -35.40 -17.83
N PRO A 177 1.82 -36.26 -18.41
CA PRO A 177 1.43 -37.57 -18.90
C PRO A 177 0.97 -38.49 -17.76
N SER A 178 -0.19 -39.11 -17.90
CA SER A 178 -0.74 -40.05 -16.91
C SER A 178 -0.08 -41.42 -16.96
N GLU A 179 0.54 -41.81 -18.08
CA GLU A 179 1.14 -43.13 -18.33
C GLU A 179 2.43 -43.00 -19.13
N GLY A 180 3.38 -43.89 -18.89
CA GLY A 180 4.62 -44.05 -19.63
C GLY A 180 5.83 -44.32 -18.74
N PRO A 181 6.93 -44.87 -19.30
CA PRO A 181 8.12 -45.22 -18.54
C PRO A 181 8.90 -43.98 -18.03
N LEU A 182 8.64 -42.80 -18.62
CA LEU A 182 9.23 -41.49 -18.24
C LEU A 182 8.16 -40.42 -18.46
N PRO A 183 7.35 -40.12 -17.44
CA PRO A 183 6.31 -39.06 -17.58
C PRO A 183 6.90 -37.67 -17.52
N LEU A 184 7.64 -37.28 -18.57
CA LEU A 184 8.18 -35.94 -18.69
C LEU A 184 7.07 -34.94 -19.00
N PRO A 185 7.01 -33.77 -18.31
CA PRO A 185 6.00 -32.77 -18.57
C PRO A 185 6.21 -32.12 -19.95
N LYS A 186 5.11 -31.72 -20.59
CA LYS A 186 5.11 -31.02 -21.87
C LYS A 186 4.44 -29.67 -21.70
N ASN A 187 4.70 -28.75 -22.64
CA ASN A 187 4.07 -27.43 -22.69
C ASN A 187 4.16 -26.66 -21.37
N VAL A 188 5.29 -26.79 -20.65
CA VAL A 188 5.48 -26.17 -19.34
C VAL A 188 5.52 -24.66 -19.49
N GLN A 189 4.59 -23.97 -18.84
CA GLN A 189 4.53 -22.53 -18.81
C GLN A 189 4.37 -22.03 -17.38
N VAL A 190 5.26 -21.14 -16.97
CA VAL A 190 5.17 -20.46 -15.68
C VAL A 190 4.30 -19.21 -15.86
N TYR A 191 3.35 -19.02 -14.97
CA TYR A 191 2.51 -17.84 -14.89
C TYR A 191 2.72 -17.12 -13.56
N ARG A 192 2.63 -15.79 -13.63
CA ARG A 192 2.49 -14.94 -12.47
C ARG A 192 1.17 -14.20 -12.56
N TYR A 193 0.23 -14.58 -11.73
CA TYR A 193 -1.10 -13.99 -11.66
C TYR A 193 -1.20 -12.94 -10.56
N SER A 194 -1.87 -11.82 -10.83
CA SER A 194 -2.35 -10.95 -9.77
C SER A 194 -3.40 -11.70 -8.95
N ALA A 195 -3.32 -11.66 -7.64
CA ALA A 195 -4.23 -12.40 -6.78
C ALA A 195 -4.50 -11.66 -5.46
N ASN A 196 -5.62 -12.00 -4.84
CA ASN A 196 -5.97 -11.48 -3.52
C ASN A 196 -5.53 -12.46 -2.43
N SER A 197 -4.95 -11.93 -1.36
CA SER A 197 -4.68 -12.70 -0.14
C SER A 197 -6.00 -13.18 0.48
N GLU A 198 -6.06 -14.47 0.84
CA GLU A 198 -7.17 -15.02 1.60
C GLU A 198 -7.11 -14.59 3.07
N SER A 199 -5.94 -14.22 3.52
CA SER A 199 -5.66 -13.81 4.88
C SER A 199 -5.79 -12.31 5.06
N THR A 200 -6.11 -11.90 6.29
CA THR A 200 -6.07 -10.48 6.66
C THR A 200 -4.61 -10.05 6.81
N VAL A 201 -4.21 -9.08 6.02
CA VAL A 201 -2.93 -8.39 6.17
C VAL A 201 -3.15 -7.15 7.04
N SER A 202 -2.24 -6.85 7.94
CA SER A 202 -2.33 -5.65 8.78
C SER A 202 -1.07 -4.80 8.68
N SER A 203 -1.23 -3.49 8.79
CA SER A 203 -0.11 -2.58 8.98
C SER A 203 -0.34 -1.69 10.19
N GLN A 204 0.73 -1.29 10.82
CA GLN A 204 0.70 -0.32 11.92
C GLN A 204 1.91 0.60 11.85
N GLY A 205 1.78 1.74 12.46
CA GLY A 205 2.88 2.67 12.54
C GLY A 205 2.62 3.82 13.46
N PHE A 206 3.66 4.54 13.77
CA PHE A 206 3.56 5.79 14.51
C PHE A 206 4.47 6.86 13.91
N SER A 207 4.12 8.10 14.17
CA SER A 207 4.88 9.27 13.74
C SER A 207 5.02 10.27 14.87
N ILE A 208 6.18 10.92 14.91
CA ILE A 208 6.49 11.99 15.84
C ILE A 208 7.00 13.15 15.00
N GLY A 209 6.32 14.30 15.10
CA GLY A 209 6.75 15.56 14.51
C GLY A 209 7.09 16.56 15.60
N LEU A 210 8.20 17.27 15.45
CA LEU A 210 8.67 18.29 16.36
C LEU A 210 9.08 19.54 15.58
N ASN A 211 8.56 20.73 16.02
CA ASN A 211 9.11 21.99 15.61
C ASN A 211 9.49 22.78 16.87
N PHE A 212 10.71 23.24 16.92
CA PHE A 212 11.24 24.05 18.00
C PHE A 212 11.72 25.39 17.46
N TYR A 213 11.08 26.46 17.89
CA TYR A 213 11.44 27.83 17.55
C TYR A 213 12.40 28.37 18.61
N TRP A 214 13.70 28.09 18.44
CA TRP A 214 14.73 28.54 19.39
C TRP A 214 14.69 30.06 19.56
N SER A 215 14.48 30.77 18.47
CA SER A 215 14.32 32.22 18.49
C SER A 215 13.38 32.65 17.36
N ARG A 216 13.08 33.95 17.29
CA ARG A 216 12.33 34.50 16.14
C ARG A 216 13.03 34.30 14.80
N LYS A 217 14.33 33.97 14.83
CA LYS A 217 15.19 33.84 13.64
C LYS A 217 15.59 32.41 13.32
N ILE A 218 15.59 31.51 14.28
CA ILE A 218 16.09 30.12 14.12
C ILE A 218 15.01 29.16 14.54
N SER A 219 14.73 28.16 13.67
CA SER A 219 13.85 27.04 13.97
C SER A 219 14.53 25.71 13.66
N LEU A 220 14.25 24.72 14.50
CA LEU A 220 14.60 23.33 14.32
C LEU A 220 13.33 22.55 14.03
N SER A 221 13.39 21.66 13.07
CA SER A 221 12.28 20.75 12.75
C SER A 221 12.78 19.32 12.70
N GLY A 222 11.93 18.39 13.05
CA GLY A 222 12.22 16.97 12.92
C GLY A 222 10.95 16.15 12.80
N ASN A 223 11.02 15.08 12.05
CA ASN A 223 10.02 14.05 12.11
C ASN A 223 10.64 12.68 12.03
N TYR A 224 10.02 11.74 12.70
CA TYR A 224 10.34 10.32 12.65
C TYR A 224 9.06 9.55 12.39
N SER A 225 9.15 8.49 11.60
CA SER A 225 8.05 7.55 11.40
C SER A 225 8.54 6.11 11.38
N TYR A 226 7.74 5.26 11.97
CA TYR A 226 7.85 3.80 11.97
C TYR A 226 6.63 3.23 11.25
N ASN A 227 6.85 2.23 10.38
CA ASN A 227 5.79 1.52 9.65
C ASN A 227 6.14 0.03 9.61
N GLU A 228 5.18 -0.82 9.86
CA GLU A 228 5.34 -2.27 9.86
C GLU A 228 4.14 -2.90 9.16
N LEU A 229 4.42 -3.87 8.27
CA LEU A 229 3.40 -4.75 7.69
C LEU A 229 3.49 -6.11 8.37
N ARG A 230 2.34 -6.67 8.73
CA ARG A 230 2.23 -8.01 9.32
C ARG A 230 1.22 -8.85 8.56
N LYS A 231 1.61 -10.02 8.14
CA LYS A 231 0.69 -11.06 7.71
C LYS A 231 0.11 -11.77 8.94
N THR A 232 -1.16 -12.14 8.88
CA THR A 232 -1.83 -12.87 9.96
C THR A 232 -1.56 -14.37 9.88
N VAL A 233 -1.27 -14.89 8.68
CA VAL A 233 -1.00 -16.30 8.42
C VAL A 233 0.33 -16.41 7.69
N GLU A 234 1.26 -17.22 8.23
CA GLU A 234 2.59 -17.42 7.65
C GLU A 234 2.55 -18.17 6.32
N ASP A 235 1.55 -19.04 6.13
CA ASP A 235 1.40 -19.92 4.95
C ASP A 235 0.61 -19.28 3.80
N ASP A 236 0.30 -17.98 3.85
CA ASP A 236 -0.34 -17.29 2.73
C ASP A 236 0.67 -17.17 1.57
N PRO A 237 0.44 -17.84 0.42
CA PRO A 237 1.37 -17.86 -0.70
C PRO A 237 1.50 -16.50 -1.39
N ILE A 238 0.64 -15.54 -1.08
CA ILE A 238 0.66 -14.22 -1.70
C ILE A 238 1.85 -13.40 -1.21
N ILE A 239 2.61 -12.88 -2.15
CA ILE A 239 3.72 -11.95 -1.89
C ILE A 239 3.16 -10.53 -1.88
N PRO A 240 3.11 -9.86 -0.70
CA PRO A 240 2.60 -8.50 -0.62
C PRO A 240 3.66 -7.50 -1.13
N ALA A 241 3.29 -6.68 -2.09
CA ALA A 241 4.15 -5.60 -2.58
C ALA A 241 4.07 -4.39 -1.63
N TYR A 242 4.74 -4.45 -0.48
CA TYR A 242 4.78 -3.38 0.51
C TYR A 242 6.14 -2.66 0.51
N ASN A 243 6.31 -1.76 -0.46
CA ASN A 243 7.53 -1.01 -0.67
C ASN A 243 7.62 0.21 0.26
N THR A 244 7.62 -0.03 1.57
CA THR A 244 7.66 1.03 2.57
C THR A 244 8.78 0.78 3.57
N PRO A 245 9.71 1.74 3.75
CA PRO A 245 10.76 1.62 4.75
C PRO A 245 10.16 1.58 6.16
N MET A 246 10.70 0.69 6.99
CA MET A 246 10.26 0.54 8.38
C MET A 246 10.55 1.82 9.18
N HIS A 247 11.74 2.37 9.04
CA HIS A 247 12.16 3.59 9.72
C HIS A 247 12.56 4.68 8.75
N LYS A 248 12.08 5.88 8.99
CA LYS A 248 12.53 7.10 8.30
C LYS A 248 12.51 8.30 9.24
N TYR A 249 13.48 9.19 9.08
CA TYR A 249 13.47 10.46 9.78
C TYR A 249 14.03 11.60 8.93
N ASN A 250 13.57 12.79 9.22
CA ASN A 250 14.07 14.03 8.67
C ASN A 250 14.40 14.99 9.82
N MET A 251 15.44 15.76 9.65
CA MET A 251 15.83 16.84 10.57
C MET A 251 16.16 18.08 9.75
N GLY A 252 15.78 19.23 10.25
CA GLY A 252 16.02 20.51 9.59
C GLY A 252 16.38 21.60 10.58
N ILE A 253 17.25 22.48 10.12
CA ILE A 253 17.52 23.76 10.76
C ILE A 253 17.33 24.85 9.75
N SER A 254 16.58 25.88 10.09
CA SER A 254 16.41 27.06 9.24
C SER A 254 16.59 28.35 10.00
N GLY A 255 17.11 29.32 9.30
CA GLY A 255 17.31 30.67 9.81
C GLY A 255 16.80 31.71 8.84
N LYS A 256 16.29 32.83 9.39
CA LYS A 256 15.82 34.00 8.63
C LYS A 256 16.25 35.25 9.31
N ASP A 257 16.35 36.32 8.53
CA ASP A 257 16.71 37.68 9.01
C ASP A 257 18.00 37.72 9.84
N ILE A 258 18.98 36.90 9.48
CA ILE A 258 20.28 36.80 10.13
C ILE A 258 21.20 37.90 9.55
N SER A 259 21.84 38.63 10.43
CA SER A 259 22.83 39.63 10.03
C SER A 259 24.18 39.28 10.62
N ILE A 260 25.20 39.21 9.76
CA ILE A 260 26.58 38.88 10.15
C ILE A 260 27.41 40.17 9.97
N GLY A 261 27.77 40.81 11.07
CA GLY A 261 28.50 42.08 11.06
C GLY A 261 27.71 43.23 10.48
N ASP A 262 28.39 44.31 10.11
CA ASP A 262 27.77 45.54 9.61
C ASP A 262 27.68 45.66 8.07
N MET A 263 28.24 44.67 7.34
CA MET A 263 28.21 44.68 5.89
C MET A 263 26.79 44.53 5.34
N ARG A 264 26.35 45.45 4.49
CA ARG A 264 25.01 45.46 3.90
C ARG A 264 24.64 44.19 3.16
N LEU A 265 25.61 43.50 2.54
CA LEU A 265 25.44 42.21 1.84
C LEU A 265 25.17 41.04 2.75
N LEU A 266 25.54 41.13 4.05
CA LEU A 266 25.37 40.06 5.04
C LEU A 266 24.22 40.37 6.01
N LYS A 267 23.27 41.25 5.62
CA LYS A 267 22.03 41.53 6.36
C LYS A 267 20.87 40.75 5.75
N ASN A 268 19.94 40.34 6.62
CA ASN A 268 18.71 39.63 6.25
C ASN A 268 18.96 38.31 5.49
N LEU A 269 20.00 37.60 5.88
CA LEU A 269 20.30 36.30 5.30
C LEU A 269 19.31 35.24 5.78
N GLY A 270 18.96 34.32 4.89
CA GLY A 270 18.21 33.13 5.22
C GLY A 270 18.97 31.86 4.82
N PHE A 271 18.81 30.80 5.59
CA PHE A 271 19.33 29.49 5.24
C PHE A 271 18.37 28.38 5.66
N SER A 272 18.48 27.24 5.00
CA SER A 272 17.80 26.01 5.38
C SER A 272 18.72 24.82 5.08
N ILE A 273 18.94 23.98 6.09
CA ILE A 273 19.70 22.73 5.97
C ILE A 273 18.76 21.62 6.39
N ASN A 274 18.59 20.62 5.51
CA ASN A 274 17.73 19.50 5.77
C ASN A 274 18.51 18.19 5.57
N TYR A 275 18.35 17.28 6.51
CA TYR A 275 18.87 15.92 6.43
C TYR A 275 17.72 14.93 6.43
N LYS A 276 17.73 13.97 5.52
CA LYS A 276 16.76 12.89 5.42
C LYS A 276 17.49 11.55 5.45
N TRP A 277 17.00 10.66 6.29
CA TRP A 277 17.44 9.28 6.31
C TRP A 277 16.23 8.33 6.13
N VAL A 278 16.45 7.27 5.38
CA VAL A 278 15.47 6.23 5.08
C VAL A 278 16.18 4.90 5.24
N GLN A 279 15.63 4.01 6.04
CA GLN A 279 16.13 2.65 6.15
C GLN A 279 16.01 1.93 4.81
N GLY A 280 17.04 1.17 4.42
CA GLY A 280 16.96 0.26 3.28
C GLY A 280 15.87 -0.79 3.52
N PHE A 281 15.17 -1.15 2.47
CA PHE A 281 14.16 -2.22 2.46
C PHE A 281 14.28 -3.01 1.16
N GLN A 282 13.82 -4.26 1.18
CA GLN A 282 13.72 -5.06 -0.01
C GLN A 282 12.60 -4.49 -0.88
N PHE A 283 12.96 -4.09 -2.10
CA PHE A 283 12.00 -3.58 -3.05
C PHE A 283 11.34 -4.75 -3.77
N GLU A 284 10.08 -4.98 -3.50
CA GLU A 284 9.24 -5.88 -4.28
C GLU A 284 8.93 -5.18 -5.60
N GLY A 285 9.72 -5.49 -6.63
CA GLY A 285 9.62 -4.85 -7.93
C GLY A 285 8.25 -5.05 -8.57
N SER A 286 7.85 -4.08 -9.39
CA SER A 286 6.80 -4.32 -10.39
C SER A 286 7.17 -5.59 -11.17
N PRO A 287 6.18 -6.41 -11.57
CA PRO A 287 6.43 -7.61 -12.40
C PRO A 287 7.34 -7.39 -13.61
N GLN A 288 7.41 -6.16 -14.08
CA GLN A 288 8.23 -5.74 -15.22
C GLN A 288 9.72 -5.55 -14.91
N PHE A 289 10.12 -5.53 -13.63
CA PHE A 289 11.48 -5.17 -13.19
C PHE A 289 12.04 -6.11 -12.11
N THR A 290 11.69 -7.38 -12.10
CA THR A 290 12.52 -8.37 -11.39
C THR A 290 13.80 -8.56 -12.19
N GLY A 291 14.65 -7.52 -12.21
CA GLY A 291 16.01 -7.63 -12.69
C GLY A 291 16.84 -8.32 -11.61
N TYR A 292 17.55 -9.34 -12.00
CA TYR A 292 18.74 -9.83 -11.32
C TYR A 292 19.84 -8.77 -11.41
#